data_52ff94acc817ae04bcf25fec3f28c151
#
_entry.id   52ff94acc817ae04bcf25fec3f28c151
#
_cell.length_a   1.000
_cell.length_b   1.000
_cell.length_c   1.000
_cell.angle_alpha   90.00
_cell.angle_beta   90.00
_cell.angle_gamma   90.00
#
_symmetry.space_group_name_H-M   'P 1'
#
loop_
_entity.id
_entity.type
_entity.pdbx_description
1 polymer ?
#
loop_
_entity_poly.entity_id
_entity_poly.type
_entity_poly.pdbx_seq_one_letter_code
_entity_poly.pdbx_strand_id
1 'polypeptide(L)'
;SFDAKVMKDLCQNLFFLCVGFGFSAKMLRHAGGKLCVMIAFAACLLITCQDVLGVAIAHLINLNPLLALQCSSSAMSGGVGTASAFGPIFEGWGAQDATTIGVAVAAFLIAKHGLKADPNDKPEAKATGKAPELDNTKMIMMFAMCLLLAALGMPIYCLLDNIPMIEMPKFIGCLFAGAIARNVMEAANIKFYVPEVDAIE
;
A
#
# COMPACT_ATOMS: atom_id res chain seq x y z
N SER A 1 5.82 26.69 -12.00
CA SER A 1 6.03 26.21 -10.62
C SER A 1 5.84 24.71 -10.61
N PHE A 2 6.78 24.01 -10.02
CA PHE A 2 6.71 22.55 -9.85
C PHE A 2 5.59 22.23 -8.85
N ASP A 3 4.61 21.43 -9.27
CA ASP A 3 3.50 21.04 -8.38
C ASP A 3 3.88 19.76 -7.62
N ALA A 4 4.35 19.94 -6.39
CA ALA A 4 4.77 18.86 -5.50
C ALA A 4 3.63 17.86 -5.21
N LYS A 5 2.38 18.33 -5.27
CA LYS A 5 1.20 17.48 -5.03
C LYS A 5 1.03 16.45 -6.15
N VAL A 6 1.15 16.87 -7.39
CA VAL A 6 1.04 15.96 -8.56
C VAL A 6 2.14 14.89 -8.52
N MET A 7 3.37 15.28 -8.16
CA MET A 7 4.48 14.33 -8.04
C MET A 7 4.25 13.34 -6.90
N LYS A 8 3.80 13.81 -5.73
CA LYS A 8 3.43 12.95 -4.61
C LYS A 8 2.36 11.94 -5.00
N ASP A 9 1.27 12.39 -5.64
CA ASP A 9 0.17 11.54 -6.04
C ASP A 9 0.62 10.49 -7.08
N LEU A 10 1.49 10.88 -8.02
CA LEU A 10 2.04 9.96 -9.01
C LEU A 10 2.91 8.87 -8.36
N CYS A 11 3.86 9.26 -7.51
CA CYS A 11 4.72 8.30 -6.80
C CYS A 11 3.89 7.36 -5.92
N GLN A 12 2.89 7.88 -5.23
CA GLN A 12 1.99 7.10 -4.39
C GLN A 12 1.18 6.08 -5.21
N ASN A 13 0.64 6.50 -6.36
CA ASN A 13 -0.11 5.62 -7.24
C ASN A 13 0.78 4.52 -7.84
N LEU A 14 2.01 4.84 -8.23
CA LEU A 14 2.99 3.86 -8.71
C LEU A 14 3.38 2.86 -7.62
N PHE A 15 3.66 3.34 -6.41
CA PHE A 15 3.96 2.48 -5.27
C PHE A 15 2.83 1.46 -5.02
N PHE A 16 1.59 1.91 -4.87
CA PHE A 16 0.47 0.99 -4.63
C PHE A 16 0.16 0.09 -5.83
N LEU A 17 0.45 0.52 -7.05
CA LEU A 17 0.37 -0.35 -8.22
C LEU A 17 1.39 -1.49 -8.13
N CYS A 18 2.64 -1.20 -7.77
CA CYS A 18 3.68 -2.21 -7.59
C CYS A 18 3.32 -3.19 -6.45
N VAL A 19 2.81 -2.68 -5.32
CA VAL A 19 2.25 -3.53 -4.25
C VAL A 19 1.14 -4.44 -4.79
N GLY A 20 0.25 -3.92 -5.64
CA GLY A 20 -0.79 -4.71 -6.32
C GLY A 20 -0.20 -5.83 -7.20
N PHE A 21 0.90 -5.56 -7.89
CA PHE A 21 1.61 -6.58 -8.68
C PHE A 21 2.19 -7.72 -7.83
N GLY A 22 2.50 -7.49 -6.56
CA GLY A 22 2.89 -8.54 -5.62
C GLY A 22 1.78 -9.58 -5.37
N PHE A 23 0.52 -9.24 -5.69
CA PHE A 23 -0.64 -10.06 -5.37
C PHE A 23 -0.97 -11.09 -6.46
N SER A 24 -0.42 -12.31 -6.33
CA SER A 24 -0.70 -13.42 -7.22
C SER A 24 -1.70 -14.40 -6.58
N ALA A 25 -2.85 -14.60 -7.23
CA ALA A 25 -3.85 -15.56 -6.80
C ALA A 25 -3.32 -17.01 -6.86
N LYS A 26 -2.40 -17.29 -7.77
CA LYS A 26 -1.75 -18.60 -7.89
C LYS A 26 -0.85 -18.88 -6.69
N MET A 27 -0.02 -17.90 -6.28
CA MET A 27 0.81 -18.02 -5.08
C MET A 27 -0.05 -18.17 -3.83
N LEU A 28 -1.13 -17.41 -3.71
CA LEU A 28 -2.06 -17.46 -2.58
C LEU A 28 -2.70 -18.86 -2.43
N ARG A 29 -3.06 -19.49 -3.54
CA ARG A 29 -3.57 -20.88 -3.54
C ARG A 29 -2.52 -21.90 -3.10
N HIS A 30 -1.26 -21.71 -3.48
CA HIS A 30 -0.15 -22.59 -3.09
C HIS A 30 0.26 -22.41 -1.63
N ALA A 31 0.19 -21.19 -1.10
CA ALA A 31 0.50 -20.89 0.31
C ALA A 31 -0.52 -21.47 1.31
N GLY A 32 -1.61 -22.08 0.83
CA GLY A 32 -2.65 -22.65 1.67
C GLY A 32 -3.73 -21.63 2.02
N GLY A 33 -4.82 -21.61 1.27
CA GLY A 33 -5.91 -20.65 1.41
C GLY A 33 -6.45 -20.48 2.83
N LYS A 34 -6.46 -21.56 3.64
CA LYS A 34 -6.89 -21.53 5.05
C LYS A 34 -5.97 -20.64 5.91
N LEU A 35 -4.65 -20.75 5.72
CA LEU A 35 -3.67 -19.93 6.45
C LEU A 35 -3.82 -18.46 6.07
N CYS A 36 -3.97 -18.16 4.79
CA CYS A 36 -4.17 -16.78 4.32
C CYS A 36 -5.44 -16.13 4.89
N VAL A 37 -6.56 -16.87 4.91
CA VAL A 37 -7.82 -16.39 5.51
C VAL A 37 -7.65 -16.16 7.00
N MET A 38 -6.94 -17.04 7.71
CA MET A 38 -6.72 -16.92 9.14
C MET A 38 -5.85 -15.70 9.47
N ILE A 39 -4.79 -15.45 8.68
CA ILE A 39 -3.93 -14.26 8.83
C ILE A 39 -4.73 -12.98 8.51
N ALA A 40 -5.51 -12.97 7.43
CA ALA A 40 -6.34 -11.83 7.08
C ALA A 40 -7.36 -11.51 8.17
N PHE A 41 -8.01 -12.53 8.74
CA PHE A 41 -8.94 -12.36 9.86
C PHE A 41 -8.23 -11.79 11.11
N ALA A 42 -7.06 -12.32 11.44
CA ALA A 42 -6.25 -11.83 12.57
C ALA A 42 -5.83 -10.36 12.35
N ALA A 43 -5.42 -9.99 11.13
CA ALA A 43 -5.08 -8.62 10.79
C ALA A 43 -6.29 -7.68 10.89
N CYS A 44 -7.45 -8.07 10.39
CA CYS A 44 -8.68 -7.29 10.53
C CYS A 44 -9.06 -7.08 12.00
N LEU A 45 -8.95 -8.13 12.81
CA LEU A 45 -9.22 -8.04 14.25
C LEU A 45 -8.25 -7.08 14.95
N LEU A 46 -6.95 -7.18 14.62
CA LEU A 46 -5.91 -6.30 15.17
C LEU A 46 -6.21 -4.84 14.83
N ILE A 47 -6.46 -4.53 13.56
CA ILE A 47 -6.76 -3.17 13.08
C ILE A 47 -7.99 -2.63 13.80
N THR A 48 -9.06 -3.41 13.88
CA THR A 48 -10.29 -3.01 14.57
C THR A 48 -10.05 -2.72 16.05
N CYS A 49 -9.28 -3.58 16.74
CA CYS A 49 -8.93 -3.34 18.13
C CYS A 49 -8.08 -2.08 18.31
N GLN A 50 -7.12 -1.82 17.43
CA GLN A 50 -6.31 -0.60 17.44
C GLN A 50 -7.17 0.65 17.29
N ASP A 51 -8.10 0.65 16.35
CA ASP A 51 -8.95 1.80 16.08
C ASP A 51 -9.93 2.07 17.22
N VAL A 52 -10.55 1.02 17.77
CA VAL A 52 -11.44 1.16 18.95
C VAL A 52 -10.68 1.73 20.15
N LEU A 53 -9.48 1.21 20.43
CA LEU A 53 -8.64 1.73 21.51
C LEU A 53 -8.20 3.16 21.24
N GLY A 54 -7.78 3.49 20.01
CA GLY A 54 -7.37 4.83 19.62
C GLY A 54 -8.49 5.85 19.83
N VAL A 55 -9.69 5.54 19.35
CA VAL A 55 -10.88 6.40 19.52
C VAL A 55 -11.25 6.54 21.00
N ALA A 56 -11.22 5.44 21.77
CA ALA A 56 -11.53 5.49 23.20
C ALA A 56 -10.53 6.40 23.95
N ILE A 57 -9.24 6.29 23.68
CA ILE A 57 -8.21 7.17 24.28
C ILE A 57 -8.43 8.63 23.84
N ALA A 58 -8.75 8.88 22.56
CA ALA A 58 -9.03 10.22 22.06
C ALA A 58 -10.16 10.90 22.83
N HIS A 59 -11.25 10.17 23.08
CA HIS A 59 -12.34 10.68 23.89
C HIS A 59 -11.94 11.01 25.34
N LEU A 60 -11.06 10.19 25.96
CA LEU A 60 -10.58 10.42 27.31
C LEU A 60 -9.74 11.69 27.45
N ILE A 61 -8.93 12.00 26.41
CA ILE A 61 -8.03 13.16 26.41
C ILE A 61 -8.57 14.37 25.61
N ASN A 62 -9.85 14.32 25.17
CA ASN A 62 -10.49 15.34 24.36
C ASN A 62 -9.73 15.65 23.04
N LEU A 63 -9.15 14.63 22.41
CA LEU A 63 -8.51 14.73 21.10
C LEU A 63 -9.52 14.40 20.00
N ASN A 64 -9.30 14.96 18.80
CA ASN A 64 -10.11 14.62 17.63
C ASN A 64 -9.99 13.10 17.32
N PRO A 65 -11.11 12.34 17.29
CA PRO A 65 -11.09 10.90 17.02
C PRO A 65 -10.47 10.51 15.67
N LEU A 66 -10.57 11.38 14.66
CA LEU A 66 -9.95 11.16 13.35
C LEU A 66 -8.42 11.18 13.41
N LEU A 67 -7.83 12.03 14.27
CA LEU A 67 -6.39 12.01 14.55
C LEU A 67 -5.98 10.71 15.23
N ALA A 68 -6.81 10.20 16.12
CA ALA A 68 -6.53 8.93 16.77
C ALA A 68 -6.55 7.76 15.79
N LEU A 69 -7.53 7.71 14.88
CA LEU A 69 -7.56 6.72 13.78
C LEU A 69 -6.32 6.80 12.90
N GLN A 70 -5.89 8.02 12.57
CA GLN A 70 -4.68 8.24 11.79
C GLN A 70 -3.41 7.75 12.50
N CYS A 71 -3.31 7.95 13.82
CA CYS A 71 -2.18 7.51 14.63
C CYS A 71 -2.23 6.02 14.97
N SER A 72 -3.43 5.40 15.00
CA SER A 72 -3.62 3.99 15.33
C SER A 72 -3.32 3.09 14.12
N SER A 73 -4.33 2.61 13.43
CA SER A 73 -4.14 1.62 12.37
C SER A 73 -3.37 2.16 11.17
N SER A 74 -3.64 3.40 10.75
CA SER A 74 -2.99 3.98 9.57
C SER A 74 -1.48 4.14 9.75
N ALA A 75 -1.03 4.63 10.92
CA ALA A 75 0.38 4.83 11.19
C ALA A 75 1.07 3.57 11.72
N MET A 76 0.42 2.82 12.63
CA MET A 76 1.05 1.68 13.32
C MET A 76 1.08 0.41 12.47
N SER A 77 -0.02 0.10 11.78
CA SER A 77 -0.12 -1.10 10.94
C SER A 77 0.23 -0.83 9.49
N GLY A 78 -0.15 0.36 8.96
CA GLY A 78 0.09 0.75 7.58
C GLY A 78 1.41 1.46 7.33
N GLY A 79 2.03 2.01 8.38
CA GLY A 79 3.30 2.73 8.29
C GLY A 79 3.21 4.09 7.61
N VAL A 80 4.37 4.64 7.22
CA VAL A 80 4.49 6.01 6.66
C VAL A 80 3.68 6.16 5.37
N GLY A 81 3.68 5.15 4.50
CA GLY A 81 2.96 5.17 3.22
C GLY A 81 1.46 5.29 3.40
N THR A 82 0.88 4.44 4.22
CA THR A 82 -0.57 4.44 4.51
C THR A 82 -0.98 5.71 5.26
N ALA A 83 -0.19 6.15 6.25
CA ALA A 83 -0.46 7.40 6.96
C ALA A 83 -0.46 8.62 6.01
N SER A 84 0.49 8.65 5.06
CA SER A 84 0.54 9.69 4.02
C SER A 84 -0.63 9.64 3.05
N ALA A 85 -1.19 8.45 2.81
CA ALA A 85 -2.29 8.23 1.89
C ALA A 85 -3.65 8.63 2.48
N PHE A 86 -3.91 8.25 3.72
CA PHE A 86 -5.17 8.52 4.40
C PHE A 86 -5.21 9.89 5.08
N GLY A 87 -4.05 10.47 5.45
CA GLY A 87 -3.97 11.76 6.10
C GLY A 87 -4.78 12.86 5.43
N PRO A 88 -4.64 13.10 4.10
CA PRO A 88 -5.41 14.13 3.40
C PRO A 88 -6.94 13.90 3.45
N ILE A 89 -7.39 12.65 3.56
CA ILE A 89 -8.81 12.33 3.70
C ILE A 89 -9.32 12.77 5.07
N PHE A 90 -8.60 12.41 6.14
CA PHE A 90 -8.93 12.85 7.49
C PHE A 90 -8.85 14.39 7.67
N GLU A 91 -7.91 15.04 6.96
CA GLU A 91 -7.84 16.50 6.90
C GLU A 91 -9.09 17.09 6.23
N GLY A 92 -9.56 16.47 5.15
CA GLY A 92 -10.82 16.85 4.49
C GLY A 92 -12.04 16.71 5.39
N TRP A 93 -12.01 15.79 6.35
CA TRP A 93 -13.05 15.59 7.35
C TRP A 93 -12.85 16.44 8.63
N GLY A 94 -11.83 17.32 8.66
CA GLY A 94 -11.63 18.29 9.74
C GLY A 94 -10.57 17.91 10.77
N ALA A 95 -9.77 16.87 10.53
CA ALA A 95 -8.62 16.54 11.37
C ALA A 95 -7.37 17.29 10.89
N GLN A 96 -7.15 18.51 11.39
CA GLN A 96 -5.99 19.34 11.00
C GLN A 96 -4.68 18.59 11.22
N ASP A 97 -3.74 18.73 10.26
CA ASP A 97 -2.39 18.15 10.29
C ASP A 97 -2.34 16.61 10.41
N ALA A 98 -3.44 15.90 10.09
CA ALA A 98 -3.52 14.45 10.20
C ALA A 98 -2.40 13.75 9.42
N THR A 99 -2.06 14.23 8.23
CA THR A 99 -0.97 13.68 7.41
C THR A 99 0.36 13.77 8.15
N THR A 100 0.71 14.96 8.63
CA THR A 100 1.99 15.22 9.31
C THR A 100 2.11 14.42 10.61
N ILE A 101 1.05 14.41 11.41
CA ILE A 101 1.01 13.69 12.69
C ILE A 101 1.13 12.18 12.46
N GLY A 102 0.35 11.61 11.53
CA GLY A 102 0.40 10.19 11.24
C GLY A 102 1.75 9.72 10.72
N VAL A 103 2.35 10.48 9.79
CA VAL A 103 3.69 10.19 9.27
C VAL A 103 4.74 10.29 10.37
N ALA A 104 4.67 11.32 11.23
CA ALA A 104 5.60 11.49 12.34
C ALA A 104 5.51 10.33 13.36
N VAL A 105 4.29 9.88 13.69
CA VAL A 105 4.08 8.73 14.59
C VAL A 105 4.66 7.46 13.98
N ALA A 106 4.39 7.17 12.72
CA ALA A 106 4.94 6.01 12.03
C ALA A 106 6.48 6.03 11.98
N ALA A 107 7.06 7.15 11.59
CA ALA A 107 8.51 7.33 11.53
C ALA A 107 9.16 7.21 12.92
N PHE A 108 8.54 7.79 13.95
CA PHE A 108 9.02 7.69 15.33
C PHE A 108 9.02 6.24 15.82
N LEU A 109 7.97 5.48 15.56
CA LEU A 109 7.88 4.07 15.96
C LEU A 109 8.94 3.21 15.28
N ILE A 110 9.15 3.42 13.97
CA ILE A 110 10.19 2.73 13.19
C ILE A 110 11.57 3.04 13.76
N ALA A 111 11.86 4.32 14.02
CA ALA A 111 13.15 4.75 14.56
C ALA A 111 13.39 4.23 15.99
N LYS A 112 12.37 4.32 16.86
CA LYS A 112 12.46 3.90 18.26
C LYS A 112 12.67 2.40 18.41
N HIS A 113 12.00 1.59 17.61
CA HIS A 113 12.10 0.13 17.69
C HIS A 113 13.23 -0.43 16.83
N GLY A 114 13.96 0.43 16.10
CA GLY A 114 15.07 0.01 15.26
C GLY A 114 14.67 -1.04 14.23
N LEU A 115 13.43 -0.95 13.71
CA LEU A 115 12.90 -1.89 12.74
C LEU A 115 13.74 -1.82 11.47
N LYS A 116 14.72 -2.69 11.38
CA LYS A 116 15.54 -2.91 10.18
C LYS A 116 15.11 -4.24 9.59
N ALA A 117 15.02 -4.30 8.27
CA ALA A 117 14.88 -5.59 7.60
C ALA A 117 16.02 -6.50 8.04
N ASP A 118 15.72 -7.73 8.46
CA ASP A 118 16.75 -8.71 8.80
C ASP A 118 17.58 -8.96 7.52
N PRO A 119 18.92 -8.81 7.57
CA PRO A 119 19.77 -9.12 6.41
C PRO A 119 19.61 -10.56 5.92
N ASN A 120 19.09 -11.45 6.77
CA ASN A 120 18.79 -12.84 6.44
C ASN A 120 17.36 -13.06 5.93
N ASP A 121 16.47 -12.12 6.12
CA ASP A 121 15.14 -12.12 5.50
C ASP A 121 15.29 -11.87 3.99
N LYS A 122 15.76 -12.88 3.30
CA LYS A 122 15.69 -12.87 1.84
C LYS A 122 14.23 -13.05 1.48
N PRO A 123 13.60 -12.08 0.76
CA PRO A 123 12.30 -12.33 0.16
C PRO A 123 12.38 -13.67 -0.59
N GLU A 124 11.42 -14.55 -0.38
CA GLU A 124 11.41 -15.89 -1.00
C GLU A 124 11.59 -15.87 -2.53
N ALA A 125 11.32 -14.73 -3.17
CA ALA A 125 11.61 -14.48 -4.58
C ALA A 125 13.12 -14.40 -4.92
N LYS A 126 14.04 -14.28 -3.94
CA LYS A 126 15.49 -14.19 -4.13
C LYS A 126 16.26 -15.48 -3.78
N ALA A 127 15.58 -16.61 -3.67
CA ALA A 127 16.20 -17.91 -3.34
C ALA A 127 17.09 -18.49 -4.47
N THR A 128 17.31 -17.79 -5.55
CA THR A 128 18.30 -18.13 -6.58
C THR A 128 19.45 -17.14 -6.49
N GLY A 129 20.54 -17.60 -5.89
CA GLY A 129 21.74 -16.93 -5.44
C GLY A 129 22.56 -16.08 -6.43
N LYS A 130 21.96 -15.33 -7.33
CA LYS A 130 22.54 -14.20 -8.08
C LYS A 130 21.64 -13.00 -7.91
N ALA A 131 22.23 -11.85 -7.59
CA ALA A 131 21.52 -10.58 -7.73
C ALA A 131 20.93 -10.52 -9.15
N PRO A 132 19.65 -10.26 -9.34
CA PRO A 132 19.06 -10.19 -10.68
C PRO A 132 19.80 -9.08 -11.44
N GLU A 133 20.39 -9.44 -12.58
CA GLU A 133 20.94 -8.44 -13.51
C GLU A 133 19.74 -7.67 -14.07
N LEU A 134 19.59 -6.43 -13.62
CA LEU A 134 18.58 -5.51 -14.13
C LEU A 134 18.94 -5.14 -15.57
N ASP A 135 18.07 -5.51 -16.49
CA ASP A 135 18.21 -5.13 -17.90
C ASP A 135 17.53 -3.77 -18.11
N ASN A 136 18.29 -2.75 -18.49
CA ASN A 136 17.77 -1.40 -18.71
C ASN A 136 16.57 -1.36 -19.67
N THR A 137 16.57 -2.20 -20.70
CA THR A 137 15.47 -2.25 -21.67
C THR A 137 14.20 -2.79 -21.02
N LYS A 138 14.32 -3.83 -20.21
CA LYS A 138 13.20 -4.41 -19.47
C LYS A 138 12.69 -3.46 -18.40
N MET A 139 13.59 -2.76 -17.70
CA MET A 139 13.23 -1.76 -16.71
C MET A 139 12.40 -0.62 -17.31
N ILE A 140 12.84 -0.07 -18.46
CA ILE A 140 12.08 0.97 -19.18
C ILE A 140 10.71 0.45 -19.62
N MET A 141 10.65 -0.78 -20.15
CA MET A 141 9.40 -1.40 -20.56
C MET A 141 8.44 -1.62 -19.39
N MET A 142 8.94 -2.10 -18.25
CA MET A 142 8.13 -2.31 -17.05
C MET A 142 7.66 -0.98 -16.46
N PHE A 143 8.52 0.04 -16.46
CA PHE A 143 8.15 1.39 -16.01
C PHE A 143 7.04 1.98 -16.89
N ALA A 144 7.18 1.89 -18.23
CA ALA A 144 6.14 2.32 -19.16
C ALA A 144 4.82 1.56 -18.93
N MET A 145 4.90 0.24 -18.68
CA MET A 145 3.73 -0.57 -18.34
C MET A 145 3.09 -0.12 -17.02
N CYS A 146 3.88 0.16 -15.99
CA CYS A 146 3.37 0.68 -14.72
C CYS A 146 2.64 2.02 -14.91
N LEU A 147 3.17 2.93 -15.74
CA LEU A 147 2.50 4.19 -16.05
C LEU A 147 1.16 3.98 -16.76
N LEU A 148 1.11 3.08 -17.74
CA LEU A 148 -0.14 2.73 -18.43
C LEU A 148 -1.18 2.12 -17.49
N LEU A 149 -0.75 1.21 -16.61
CA LEU A 149 -1.62 0.59 -15.63
C LEU A 149 -2.07 1.58 -14.55
N ALA A 150 -1.23 2.53 -14.15
CA ALA A 150 -1.63 3.61 -13.25
C ALA A 150 -2.73 4.48 -13.90
N ALA A 151 -2.62 4.76 -15.19
CA ALA A 151 -3.69 5.44 -15.93
C ALA A 151 -4.99 4.62 -15.97
N LEU A 152 -4.90 3.29 -16.10
CA LEU A 152 -6.07 2.38 -16.03
C LEU A 152 -6.62 2.24 -14.59
N GLY A 153 -5.84 2.56 -13.58
CA GLY A 153 -6.30 2.62 -12.19
C GLY A 153 -7.38 3.68 -11.95
N MET A 154 -7.36 4.79 -12.69
CA MET A 154 -8.36 5.86 -12.54
C MET A 154 -9.78 5.42 -12.90
N PRO A 155 -10.06 4.78 -14.05
CA PRO A 155 -11.38 4.20 -14.31
C PRO A 155 -11.85 3.20 -13.26
N ILE A 156 -10.94 2.36 -12.75
CA ILE A 156 -11.25 1.39 -11.70
C ILE A 156 -11.63 2.13 -10.40
N TYR A 157 -10.88 3.16 -10.04
CA TYR A 157 -11.22 4.02 -8.91
C TYR A 157 -12.62 4.65 -9.09
N CYS A 158 -12.92 5.25 -10.24
CA CYS A 158 -14.22 5.85 -10.51
C CYS A 158 -15.39 4.84 -10.41
N LEU A 159 -15.14 3.58 -10.79
CA LEU A 159 -16.12 2.50 -10.66
C LEU A 159 -16.37 2.15 -9.18
N LEU A 160 -15.32 2.11 -8.37
CA LEU A 160 -15.39 1.80 -6.94
C LEU A 160 -15.98 2.96 -6.13
N ASP A 161 -15.67 4.20 -6.49
CA ASP A 161 -16.15 5.42 -5.84
C ASP A 161 -17.65 5.66 -6.01
N ASN A 162 -18.27 5.00 -7.01
CA ASN A 162 -19.72 4.99 -7.18
C ASN A 162 -20.47 4.13 -6.14
N ILE A 163 -19.76 3.40 -5.27
CA ILE A 163 -20.38 2.61 -4.21
C ILE A 163 -20.79 3.55 -3.07
N PRO A 164 -22.11 3.69 -2.80
CA PRO A 164 -22.57 4.59 -1.75
C PRO A 164 -22.03 4.17 -0.38
N MET A 165 -21.72 5.15 0.46
CA MET A 165 -21.19 5.01 1.83
C MET A 165 -19.72 4.62 1.97
N ILE A 166 -18.93 4.50 0.89
CA ILE A 166 -17.51 4.17 0.97
C ILE A 166 -16.72 5.23 0.22
N GLU A 167 -15.99 6.07 0.94
CA GLU A 167 -14.99 6.96 0.33
C GLU A 167 -13.66 6.22 0.20
N MET A 168 -13.22 6.00 -1.02
CA MET A 168 -11.98 5.28 -1.29
C MET A 168 -10.87 6.22 -1.76
N PRO A 169 -9.63 6.09 -1.24
CA PRO A 169 -8.49 6.80 -1.78
C PRO A 169 -8.20 6.41 -3.24
N LYS A 170 -7.74 7.37 -4.05
CA LYS A 170 -7.47 7.18 -5.48
C LYS A 170 -6.47 6.05 -5.78
N PHE A 171 -5.49 5.86 -4.92
CA PHE A 171 -4.47 4.83 -5.10
C PHE A 171 -5.02 3.39 -5.04
N ILE A 172 -6.20 3.18 -4.45
CA ILE A 172 -6.86 1.85 -4.42
C ILE A 172 -7.17 1.37 -5.84
N GLY A 173 -7.56 2.26 -6.74
CA GLY A 173 -7.74 1.91 -8.15
C GLY A 173 -6.46 1.39 -8.79
N CYS A 174 -5.31 2.00 -8.49
CA CYS A 174 -4.01 1.55 -8.97
C CYS A 174 -3.59 0.21 -8.36
N LEU A 175 -3.85 -0.02 -7.08
CA LEU A 175 -3.59 -1.29 -6.41
C LEU A 175 -4.38 -2.44 -7.07
N PHE A 176 -5.66 -2.24 -7.34
CA PHE A 176 -6.47 -3.23 -8.04
C PHE A 176 -6.02 -3.41 -9.49
N ALA A 177 -5.64 -2.33 -10.20
CA ALA A 177 -5.09 -2.41 -11.55
C ALA A 177 -3.84 -3.30 -11.58
N GLY A 178 -2.92 -3.13 -10.63
CA GLY A 178 -1.72 -3.96 -10.48
C GLY A 178 -2.06 -5.43 -10.22
N ALA A 179 -2.96 -5.70 -9.27
CA ALA A 179 -3.38 -7.06 -8.94
C ALA A 179 -4.09 -7.76 -10.11
N ILE A 180 -4.97 -7.06 -10.83
CA ILE A 180 -5.64 -7.60 -12.01
C ILE A 180 -4.62 -7.88 -13.12
N ALA A 181 -3.75 -6.92 -13.42
CA ALA A 181 -2.72 -7.08 -14.44
C ALA A 181 -1.82 -8.28 -14.16
N ARG A 182 -1.34 -8.45 -12.91
CA ARG A 182 -0.55 -9.61 -12.48
C ARG A 182 -1.26 -10.92 -12.78
N ASN A 183 -2.50 -11.05 -12.35
CA ASN A 183 -3.26 -12.29 -12.49
C ASN A 183 -3.63 -12.58 -13.96
N VAL A 184 -3.94 -11.56 -14.76
CA VAL A 184 -4.19 -11.69 -16.20
C VAL A 184 -2.92 -12.12 -16.94
N MET A 185 -1.78 -11.51 -16.64
CA MET A 185 -0.50 -11.88 -17.25
C MET A 185 -0.08 -13.30 -16.91
N GLU A 186 -0.28 -13.73 -15.65
CA GLU A 186 -0.05 -15.11 -15.24
C GLU A 186 -0.97 -16.11 -15.96
N ALA A 187 -2.25 -15.77 -16.12
CA ALA A 187 -3.21 -16.60 -16.85
C ALA A 187 -2.88 -16.68 -18.35
N ALA A 188 -2.39 -15.60 -18.93
CA ALA A 188 -1.98 -15.54 -20.35
C ALA A 188 -0.57 -16.10 -20.60
N ASN A 189 0.15 -16.60 -19.58
CA ASN A 189 1.55 -17.03 -19.65
C ASN A 189 2.49 -15.96 -20.25
N ILE A 190 2.21 -14.69 -20.04
CA ILE A 190 3.05 -13.59 -20.46
C ILE A 190 4.23 -13.48 -19.49
N LYS A 191 5.45 -13.38 -20.01
CA LYS A 191 6.65 -13.20 -19.20
C LYS A 191 6.56 -11.89 -18.42
N PHE A 192 6.75 -12.01 -17.14
CA PHE A 192 6.68 -10.92 -16.18
C PHE A 192 8.04 -10.74 -15.50
N TYR A 193 8.52 -9.53 -15.43
CA TYR A 193 9.84 -9.20 -14.89
C TYR A 193 9.68 -8.60 -13.49
N VAL A 194 9.52 -9.47 -12.49
CA VAL A 194 9.33 -9.09 -11.07
C VAL A 194 10.49 -8.24 -10.53
N PRO A 195 11.78 -8.58 -10.81
CA PRO A 195 12.88 -7.80 -10.27
C PRO A 195 12.89 -6.33 -10.71
N GLU A 196 12.45 -6.07 -11.94
CA GLU A 196 12.39 -4.71 -12.48
C GLU A 196 11.22 -3.92 -11.87
N VAL A 197 10.10 -4.57 -11.54
CA VAL A 197 8.98 -3.93 -10.83
C VAL A 197 9.36 -3.61 -9.39
N ASP A 198 10.00 -4.54 -8.69
CA ASP A 198 10.50 -4.32 -7.33
C ASP A 198 11.54 -3.18 -7.26
N ALA A 199 12.25 -2.90 -8.35
CA ALA A 199 13.18 -1.78 -8.44
C ALA A 199 12.50 -0.42 -8.70
N ILE A 200 11.23 -0.42 -9.14
CA ILE A 200 10.42 0.78 -9.37
C ILE A 200 9.67 1.19 -8.09
N GLU A 201 9.34 0.24 -7.22
CA GLU A 201 8.68 0.46 -5.93
C GLU A 201 9.54 1.31 -4.97
#